data_d1463a112d1b88edf2e428d6279dbeec
#
_entry.id   d1463a112d1b88edf2e428d6279dbeec
#
_cell.length_a   1.000
_cell.length_b   1.000
_cell.length_c   1.000
_cell.angle_alpha   90.00
_cell.angle_beta   90.00
_cell.angle_gamma   90.00
#
_symmetry.space_group_name_H-M   'P 1'
#
loop_
_entity.id
_entity.type
_entity.pdbx_description
1 polymer ?
#
loop_
_entity_poly.entity_id
_entity_poly.type
_entity_poly.pdbx_seq_one_letter_code
_entity_poly.pdbx_strand_id
1 'polypeptide(L)'
;PITYPIVYDCEGFTQENSRQKDLTKAQRTDIALAFLKAIKKLGYTPMFYGSKSELENSWETGRIEKHYKIWVAQYPDLPYPQTYASSYQGKHQMWQFSQTATVSGVSQPVDMNLAYFGYNGIEPAKDSEPPAEVGPDPEALMAFTETEETVTAKEKTNLRSIPDQGEDSIVLYTLLNGETALRTATSPSGWSRLL
;
A
#
# COMPACT_ATOMS: atom_id res chain seq x y z
N PRO A 1 19.58 -5.25 7.64
CA PRO A 1 18.76 -4.13 7.17
C PRO A 1 18.12 -4.47 5.82
N ILE A 2 16.88 -4.02 5.58
CA ILE A 2 16.20 -4.16 4.29
C ILE A 2 16.71 -3.03 3.40
N THR A 3 17.32 -3.38 2.25
CA THR A 3 17.88 -2.42 1.30
C THR A 3 17.07 -2.31 0.02
N TYR A 4 16.17 -3.27 -0.23
CA TYR A 4 15.26 -3.27 -1.37
C TYR A 4 13.92 -2.62 -1.02
N PRO A 5 13.14 -2.16 -2.02
CA PRO A 5 11.81 -1.64 -1.77
C PRO A 5 10.92 -2.66 -1.07
N ILE A 6 10.07 -2.18 -0.16
CA ILE A 6 8.95 -2.94 0.37
C ILE A 6 7.77 -2.67 -0.54
N VAL A 7 7.22 -3.73 -1.11
CA VAL A 7 6.22 -3.66 -2.17
C VAL A 7 4.83 -3.91 -1.61
N TYR A 8 3.87 -3.05 -1.95
CA TYR A 8 2.46 -3.36 -1.83
C TYR A 8 2.06 -4.17 -3.06
N ASP A 9 1.83 -5.45 -2.83
CA ASP A 9 1.33 -6.42 -3.80
C ASP A 9 -0.07 -6.86 -3.38
N CYS A 10 -1.05 -6.59 -4.22
CA CYS A 10 -2.44 -6.93 -3.95
C CYS A 10 -3.09 -7.43 -5.23
N GLU A 11 -3.18 -8.73 -5.34
CA GLU A 11 -3.76 -9.42 -6.48
C GLU A 11 -5.06 -10.16 -6.11
N GLY A 12 -5.82 -10.57 -7.11
CA GLY A 12 -7.02 -11.37 -6.89
C GLY A 12 -8.14 -10.65 -6.11
N PHE A 13 -8.10 -9.34 -5.99
CA PHE A 13 -9.07 -8.56 -5.21
C PHE A 13 -10.49 -8.58 -5.77
N THR A 14 -10.70 -9.04 -7.01
CA THR A 14 -12.01 -9.24 -7.62
C THR A 14 -12.58 -10.66 -7.40
N GLN A 15 -11.79 -11.56 -6.80
CA GLN A 15 -12.23 -12.93 -6.55
C GLN A 15 -13.32 -12.99 -5.49
N GLU A 16 -14.21 -13.99 -5.59
CA GLU A 16 -15.40 -14.12 -4.74
C GLU A 16 -15.07 -14.15 -3.24
N ASN A 17 -13.96 -14.76 -2.86
CA ASN A 17 -13.50 -14.89 -1.50
C ASN A 17 -12.56 -13.76 -1.04
N SER A 18 -12.34 -12.75 -1.87
CA SER A 18 -11.47 -11.62 -1.51
C SER A 18 -12.21 -10.65 -0.59
N ARG A 19 -11.57 -10.26 0.52
CA ARG A 19 -12.06 -9.20 1.40
C ARG A 19 -12.12 -7.82 0.72
N GLN A 20 -11.49 -7.67 -0.45
CA GLN A 20 -11.46 -6.43 -1.23
C GLN A 20 -12.43 -6.42 -2.41
N LYS A 21 -13.23 -7.49 -2.59
CA LYS A 21 -14.11 -7.67 -3.74
C LYS A 21 -15.05 -6.49 -3.94
N ASP A 22 -15.68 -6.04 -2.88
CA ASP A 22 -16.70 -4.99 -2.93
C ASP A 22 -16.17 -3.57 -2.73
N LEU A 23 -14.84 -3.42 -2.62
CA LEU A 23 -14.24 -2.11 -2.51
C LEU A 23 -14.26 -1.37 -3.85
N THR A 24 -14.59 -0.10 -3.80
CA THR A 24 -14.43 0.79 -4.94
C THR A 24 -12.95 0.98 -5.28
N LYS A 25 -12.67 1.42 -6.50
CA LYS A 25 -11.33 1.80 -6.95
C LYS A 25 -10.66 2.80 -6.00
N ALA A 26 -11.40 3.82 -5.55
CA ALA A 26 -10.90 4.82 -4.61
C ALA A 26 -10.55 4.21 -3.25
N GLN A 27 -11.45 3.45 -2.65
CA GLN A 27 -11.21 2.81 -1.34
C GLN A 27 -10.02 1.86 -1.37
N ARG A 28 -9.88 1.06 -2.43
CA ARG A 28 -8.73 0.17 -2.60
C ARG A 28 -7.42 0.97 -2.72
N THR A 29 -7.46 2.07 -3.47
CA THR A 29 -6.30 2.97 -3.59
C THR A 29 -5.94 3.62 -2.27
N ASP A 30 -6.92 4.02 -1.46
CA ASP A 30 -6.66 4.59 -0.13
C ASP A 30 -5.93 3.61 0.80
N ILE A 31 -6.32 2.32 0.77
CA ILE A 31 -5.64 1.27 1.54
C ILE A 31 -4.18 1.13 1.08
N ALA A 32 -3.94 1.10 -0.23
CA ALA A 32 -2.58 1.01 -0.76
C ALA A 32 -1.74 2.22 -0.36
N LEU A 33 -2.29 3.44 -0.45
CA LEU A 33 -1.61 4.67 -0.05
C LEU A 33 -1.29 4.69 1.45
N ALA A 34 -2.20 4.19 2.29
CA ALA A 34 -1.96 4.07 3.73
C ALA A 34 -0.76 3.15 4.03
N PHE A 35 -0.70 1.97 3.38
CA PHE A 35 0.44 1.05 3.50
C PHE A 35 1.75 1.71 3.05
N LEU A 36 1.76 2.27 1.83
CA LEU A 36 2.96 2.88 1.26
C LEU A 36 3.48 4.05 2.11
N LYS A 37 2.56 4.84 2.67
CA LYS A 37 2.89 5.91 3.61
C LYS A 37 3.52 5.37 4.89
N ALA A 38 2.96 4.31 5.47
CA ALA A 38 3.50 3.68 6.67
C ALA A 38 4.93 3.15 6.44
N ILE A 39 5.15 2.47 5.31
CA ILE A 39 6.49 1.98 4.92
C ILE A 39 7.49 3.14 4.79
N LYS A 40 7.08 4.24 4.14
CA LYS A 40 7.93 5.43 4.02
C LYS A 40 8.24 6.06 5.37
N LYS A 41 7.25 6.14 6.28
CA LYS A 41 7.42 6.67 7.64
C LYS A 41 8.42 5.85 8.46
N LEU A 42 8.51 4.54 8.22
CA LEU A 42 9.46 3.63 8.85
C LEU A 42 10.87 3.70 8.24
N GLY A 43 11.14 4.62 7.30
CA GLY A 43 12.44 4.81 6.68
C GLY A 43 12.76 3.83 5.55
N TYR A 44 11.78 3.02 5.11
CA TYR A 44 11.95 2.11 3.97
C TYR A 44 11.51 2.76 2.66
N THR A 45 11.94 2.19 1.54
CA THR A 45 11.49 2.60 0.21
C THR A 45 10.20 1.86 -0.15
N PRO A 46 9.05 2.53 -0.23
CA PRO A 46 7.81 1.90 -0.67
C PRO A 46 7.74 1.77 -2.19
N MET A 47 7.12 0.71 -2.67
CA MET A 47 6.82 0.49 -4.09
C MET A 47 5.46 -0.17 -4.22
N PHE A 48 4.75 0.12 -5.31
CA PHE A 48 3.47 -0.46 -5.64
C PHE A 48 3.62 -1.39 -6.85
N TYR A 49 3.12 -2.62 -6.73
CA TYR A 49 3.08 -3.59 -7.82
C TYR A 49 1.66 -3.76 -8.35
N GLY A 50 1.54 -3.99 -9.64
CA GLY A 50 0.30 -4.38 -10.29
C GLY A 50 0.50 -4.69 -11.76
N SER A 51 -0.42 -5.49 -12.32
CA SER A 51 -0.44 -5.71 -13.76
C SER A 51 -0.80 -4.41 -14.50
N LYS A 52 -0.37 -4.29 -15.77
CA LYS A 52 -0.76 -3.17 -16.63
C LYS A 52 -2.28 -2.94 -16.60
N SER A 53 -3.05 -4.02 -16.77
CA SER A 53 -4.52 -3.94 -16.78
C SER A 53 -5.09 -3.41 -15.46
N GLU A 54 -4.56 -3.84 -14.34
CA GLU A 54 -5.00 -3.37 -13.03
C GLU A 54 -4.62 -1.91 -12.79
N LEU A 55 -3.39 -1.51 -13.15
CA LEU A 55 -2.95 -0.13 -13.04
C LEU A 55 -3.80 0.83 -13.88
N GLU A 56 -4.23 0.41 -15.06
CA GLU A 56 -5.08 1.21 -15.95
C GLU A 56 -6.54 1.25 -15.49
N ASN A 57 -7.08 0.16 -14.92
CA ASN A 57 -8.52 0.00 -14.74
C ASN A 57 -8.97 -0.11 -13.28
N SER A 58 -8.14 -0.62 -12.36
CA SER A 58 -8.57 -1.03 -11.02
C SER A 58 -8.06 -0.15 -9.89
N TRP A 59 -7.11 0.72 -10.17
CA TRP A 59 -6.50 1.65 -9.22
C TRP A 59 -6.61 3.10 -9.70
N GLU A 60 -6.65 4.04 -8.79
CA GLU A 60 -6.42 5.47 -9.10
C GLU A 60 -4.91 5.71 -9.16
N THR A 61 -4.26 5.07 -10.14
CA THR A 61 -2.80 4.97 -10.24
C THR A 61 -2.10 6.32 -10.25
N GLY A 62 -2.72 7.35 -10.84
CA GLY A 62 -2.19 8.71 -10.82
C GLY A 62 -1.97 9.28 -9.41
N ARG A 63 -2.75 8.84 -8.41
CA ARG A 63 -2.52 9.20 -7.00
C ARG A 63 -1.32 8.48 -6.40
N ILE A 64 -1.07 7.25 -6.83
CA ILE A 64 0.03 6.42 -6.33
C ILE A 64 1.35 6.88 -6.96
N GLU A 65 1.42 6.97 -8.29
CA GLU A 65 2.63 7.30 -9.04
C GLU A 65 3.16 8.72 -8.77
N LYS A 66 2.31 9.60 -8.25
CA LYS A 66 2.70 10.94 -7.84
C LYS A 66 3.72 10.94 -6.69
N HIS A 67 3.68 9.90 -5.83
CA HIS A 67 4.45 9.86 -4.59
C HIS A 67 5.32 8.62 -4.44
N TYR A 68 5.01 7.54 -5.15
CA TYR A 68 5.62 6.22 -4.96
C TYR A 68 6.05 5.60 -6.29
N LYS A 69 7.03 4.72 -6.22
CA LYS A 69 7.51 3.95 -7.36
C LYS A 69 6.47 2.91 -7.77
N ILE A 70 6.35 2.68 -9.08
CA ILE A 70 5.50 1.64 -9.65
C ILE A 70 6.38 0.52 -10.22
N TRP A 71 6.00 -0.71 -9.94
CA TRP A 71 6.48 -1.92 -10.57
C TRP A 71 5.32 -2.50 -11.39
N VAL A 72 5.42 -2.41 -12.70
CA VAL A 72 4.37 -2.90 -13.61
C VAL A 72 4.67 -4.33 -14.06
N ALA A 73 3.68 -5.21 -14.02
CA ALA A 73 3.70 -6.48 -14.73
C ALA A 73 2.99 -6.35 -16.08
N GLN A 74 3.72 -6.66 -17.14
CA GLN A 74 3.19 -6.71 -18.50
C GLN A 74 4.08 -7.62 -19.35
N TYR A 75 3.48 -8.66 -19.88
CA TYR A 75 4.16 -9.72 -20.60
C TYR A 75 3.92 -9.55 -22.10
N PRO A 76 4.93 -9.07 -22.86
CA PRO A 76 4.83 -9.00 -24.31
C PRO A 76 5.04 -10.38 -24.93
N ASP A 77 4.56 -10.58 -26.16
CA ASP A 77 4.75 -11.84 -26.91
C ASP A 77 6.23 -12.20 -27.07
N LEU A 78 7.06 -11.17 -27.27
CA LEU A 78 8.51 -11.30 -27.30
C LEU A 78 9.08 -10.56 -26.08
N PRO A 79 9.54 -11.27 -25.03
CA PRO A 79 10.06 -10.64 -23.84
C PRO A 79 11.36 -9.88 -24.06
N TYR A 80 11.81 -9.13 -23.08
CA TYR A 80 13.13 -8.48 -23.11
C TYR A 80 14.24 -9.52 -23.41
N PRO A 81 15.23 -9.24 -24.28
CA PRO A 81 15.52 -7.91 -24.87
C PRO A 81 14.83 -7.61 -26.20
N GLN A 82 14.02 -8.50 -26.78
CA GLN A 82 13.35 -8.24 -28.05
C GLN A 82 12.36 -7.08 -27.95
N THR A 83 11.61 -7.01 -26.86
CA THR A 83 10.82 -5.83 -26.46
C THR A 83 11.60 -5.06 -25.41
N TYR A 84 11.93 -3.80 -25.66
CA TYR A 84 12.81 -2.99 -24.81
C TYR A 84 12.09 -2.28 -23.66
N ALA A 85 10.78 -2.12 -23.75
CA ALA A 85 9.99 -1.38 -22.79
C ALA A 85 8.57 -1.94 -22.65
N SER A 86 7.99 -1.77 -21.48
CA SER A 86 6.58 -2.07 -21.26
C SER A 86 5.68 -1.20 -22.14
N SER A 87 4.57 -1.75 -22.59
CA SER A 87 3.51 -1.00 -23.27
C SER A 87 2.65 -0.16 -22.32
N TYR A 88 2.90 -0.20 -21.02
CA TYR A 88 2.25 0.65 -20.02
C TYR A 88 2.73 2.09 -20.16
N GLN A 89 1.79 3.04 -20.28
CA GLN A 89 2.10 4.44 -20.55
C GLN A 89 2.29 5.29 -19.28
N GLY A 90 1.97 4.75 -18.11
CA GLY A 90 2.18 5.43 -16.82
C GLY A 90 3.64 5.41 -16.38
N LYS A 91 3.97 6.23 -15.38
CA LYS A 91 5.30 6.23 -14.78
C LYS A 91 5.56 4.91 -14.07
N HIS A 92 6.67 4.25 -14.37
CA HIS A 92 7.09 3.04 -13.68
C HIS A 92 8.62 2.99 -13.58
N GLN A 93 9.11 2.32 -12.56
CA GLN A 93 10.54 2.20 -12.29
C GLN A 93 11.02 0.75 -12.36
N MET A 94 10.09 -0.19 -12.42
CA MET A 94 10.38 -1.60 -12.60
C MET A 94 9.35 -2.23 -13.53
N TRP A 95 9.78 -3.18 -14.35
CA TRP A 95 8.92 -3.91 -15.26
C TRP A 95 9.19 -5.41 -15.14
N GLN A 96 8.17 -6.17 -14.76
CA GLN A 96 8.15 -7.62 -14.86
C GLN A 96 7.71 -7.98 -16.30
N PHE A 97 8.64 -8.50 -17.06
CA PHE A 97 8.43 -8.77 -18.49
C PHE A 97 8.17 -10.24 -18.81
N SER A 98 8.31 -11.12 -17.84
CA SER A 98 8.03 -12.56 -17.96
C SER A 98 7.72 -13.17 -16.61
N GLN A 99 6.84 -14.18 -16.60
CA GLN A 99 6.58 -15.05 -15.45
C GLN A 99 6.92 -16.53 -15.75
N THR A 100 7.56 -16.79 -16.88
CA THR A 100 7.84 -18.14 -17.38
C THR A 100 9.28 -18.31 -17.84
N ALA A 101 10.18 -17.45 -17.37
CA ALA A 101 11.58 -17.50 -17.77
C ALA A 101 12.28 -18.69 -17.14
N THR A 102 13.36 -19.15 -17.78
CA THR A 102 14.22 -20.22 -17.27
C THR A 102 15.57 -19.64 -16.87
N VAL A 103 16.01 -19.98 -15.67
CA VAL A 103 17.33 -19.60 -15.14
C VAL A 103 18.11 -20.88 -14.82
N SER A 104 19.36 -20.96 -15.27
CA SER A 104 20.21 -22.12 -15.02
C SER A 104 20.35 -22.37 -13.50
N GLY A 105 20.13 -23.61 -13.10
CA GLY A 105 20.13 -24.03 -11.69
C GLY A 105 18.80 -23.86 -10.96
N VAL A 106 17.77 -23.30 -11.59
CA VAL A 106 16.40 -23.20 -11.05
C VAL A 106 15.49 -24.10 -11.86
N SER A 107 14.81 -25.05 -11.20
CA SER A 107 13.98 -26.06 -11.86
C SER A 107 12.56 -25.59 -12.20
N GLN A 108 12.13 -24.49 -11.63
CA GLN A 108 10.81 -23.91 -11.87
C GLN A 108 10.91 -22.65 -12.70
N PRO A 109 9.87 -22.28 -13.48
CA PRO A 109 9.78 -20.98 -14.09
C PRO A 109 9.96 -19.85 -13.07
N VAL A 110 10.60 -18.77 -13.49
CA VAL A 110 10.88 -17.61 -12.65
C VAL A 110 10.37 -16.34 -13.31
N ASP A 111 10.02 -15.38 -12.48
CA ASP A 111 9.70 -14.03 -12.90
C ASP A 111 10.97 -13.28 -13.27
N MET A 112 10.95 -12.59 -14.41
CA MET A 112 12.06 -11.77 -14.85
C MET A 112 11.66 -10.31 -14.89
N ASN A 113 12.57 -9.48 -14.37
CA ASN A 113 12.32 -8.07 -14.18
C ASN A 113 13.44 -7.21 -14.73
N LEU A 114 13.07 -6.02 -15.20
CA LEU A 114 13.98 -4.95 -15.54
C LEU A 114 13.75 -3.79 -14.58
N ALA A 115 14.75 -3.43 -13.80
CA ALA A 115 14.71 -2.25 -12.93
C ALA A 115 15.41 -1.10 -13.66
N TYR A 116 14.75 0.05 -13.75
CA TYR A 116 15.29 1.27 -14.37
C TYR A 116 16.07 2.14 -13.37
N PHE A 117 16.30 1.64 -12.18
CA PHE A 117 17.20 2.20 -11.19
C PHE A 117 18.23 1.14 -10.81
N GLY A 118 19.48 1.54 -10.67
CA GLY A 118 20.52 0.59 -10.27
C GLY A 118 20.25 0.11 -8.83
N TYR A 119 20.32 -1.20 -8.61
CA TYR A 119 20.39 -1.73 -7.24
C TYR A 119 21.65 -1.24 -6.51
N ASN A 120 22.69 -0.86 -7.27
CA ASN A 120 23.88 -0.15 -6.75
C ASN A 120 23.59 1.33 -6.43
N GLY A 121 22.45 1.87 -6.81
CA GLY A 121 21.97 3.21 -6.56
C GLY A 121 20.70 3.24 -5.70
N ILE A 122 20.25 2.10 -5.15
CA ILE A 122 19.64 2.11 -3.83
C ILE A 122 20.83 2.38 -2.92
N GLU A 123 21.22 3.64 -2.84
CA GLU A 123 21.99 4.08 -1.71
C GLU A 123 21.23 3.57 -0.50
N PRO A 124 21.82 2.78 0.40
CA PRO A 124 21.26 2.65 1.73
C PRO A 124 21.01 4.09 2.14
N ALA A 125 19.76 4.43 2.44
CA ALA A 125 19.38 5.80 2.76
C ALA A 125 20.54 6.35 3.56
N LYS A 126 21.30 7.33 2.97
CA LYS A 126 22.55 7.85 3.53
C LYS A 126 22.34 7.89 4.98
N ASP A 127 23.17 7.17 5.76
CA ASP A 127 22.91 6.93 7.17
C ASP A 127 21.73 7.75 7.62
N SER A 128 20.54 7.16 7.40
CA SER A 128 19.32 7.92 7.61
C SER A 128 19.53 8.38 9.01
N GLU A 129 19.66 9.68 9.20
CA GLU A 129 19.45 10.24 10.52
C GLU A 129 18.45 9.31 11.18
N PRO A 130 18.83 8.68 12.31
CA PRO A 130 18.03 7.63 12.94
C PRO A 130 16.58 8.11 12.81
N PRO A 131 15.68 7.36 12.17
CA PRO A 131 14.47 7.82 11.50
C PRO A 131 13.90 8.93 12.32
N ALA A 132 13.87 10.16 11.76
CA ALA A 132 13.68 11.40 12.51
C ALA A 132 12.64 11.09 13.53
N GLU A 133 12.99 11.10 14.81
CA GLU A 133 12.32 10.40 15.91
C GLU A 133 10.87 10.25 15.55
N VAL A 134 10.39 9.02 15.35
CA VAL A 134 9.02 8.77 14.88
C VAL A 134 8.21 9.58 15.84
N GLY A 135 7.77 10.74 15.40
CA GLY A 135 7.16 11.71 16.29
C GLY A 135 6.11 10.93 17.05
N PRO A 136 6.02 11.04 18.36
CA PRO A 136 5.41 10.05 19.25
C PRO A 136 4.15 9.52 18.60
N ASP A 137 4.04 8.22 18.52
CA ASP A 137 2.91 7.52 17.88
C ASP A 137 1.64 8.31 18.20
N PRO A 138 0.90 8.84 17.21
CA PRO A 138 -0.30 9.63 17.50
C PRO A 138 -1.24 8.90 18.46
N GLU A 139 -1.25 7.57 18.45
CA GLU A 139 -1.98 6.73 19.40
C GLU A 139 -1.37 6.78 20.80
N ALA A 140 -0.04 6.77 20.93
CA ALA A 140 0.62 6.86 22.24
C ALA A 140 0.39 8.23 22.92
N LEU A 141 0.23 9.30 22.13
CA LEU A 141 -0.10 10.63 22.64
C LEU A 141 -1.55 10.78 23.11
N MET A 142 -2.43 9.88 22.69
CA MET A 142 -3.87 9.97 22.97
C MET A 142 -4.27 9.43 24.34
N ALA A 143 -3.35 8.83 25.10
CA ALA A 143 -3.63 8.24 26.42
C ALA A 143 -4.86 7.31 26.40
N PHE A 144 -4.88 6.37 25.49
CA PHE A 144 -5.98 5.41 25.35
C PHE A 144 -6.12 4.54 26.62
N THR A 145 -7.34 4.39 27.08
CA THR A 145 -7.74 3.45 28.13
C THR A 145 -8.48 2.29 27.48
N GLU A 146 -8.02 1.07 27.74
CA GLU A 146 -8.63 -0.14 27.20
C GLU A 146 -10.08 -0.30 27.67
N THR A 147 -10.95 -0.76 26.79
CA THR A 147 -12.34 -1.10 27.04
C THR A 147 -12.75 -2.21 26.06
N GLU A 148 -13.91 -2.81 26.29
CA GLU A 148 -14.48 -3.80 25.36
C GLU A 148 -15.99 -3.61 25.34
N GLU A 149 -16.48 -2.95 24.30
CA GLU A 149 -17.90 -2.67 24.16
C GLU A 149 -18.32 -2.57 22.68
N THR A 150 -19.51 -3.06 22.37
CA THR A 150 -20.10 -2.89 21.05
C THR A 150 -20.73 -1.50 20.96
N VAL A 151 -20.33 -0.75 19.94
CA VAL A 151 -20.80 0.62 19.72
C VAL A 151 -21.44 0.77 18.35
N THR A 152 -22.29 1.78 18.20
CA THR A 152 -22.82 2.25 16.93
C THR A 152 -22.65 3.77 16.84
N ALA A 153 -22.67 4.31 15.65
CA ALA A 153 -22.71 5.76 15.45
C ALA A 153 -24.09 6.32 15.84
N LYS A 154 -24.14 7.51 16.44
CA LYS A 154 -25.41 8.20 16.72
C LYS A 154 -26.17 8.53 15.42
N GLU A 155 -25.47 9.00 14.43
CA GLU A 155 -25.95 9.19 13.04
C GLU A 155 -24.96 8.54 12.08
N LYS A 156 -23.78 9.10 11.98
CA LYS A 156 -22.63 8.57 11.24
C LYS A 156 -21.32 9.01 11.89
N THR A 157 -20.28 8.19 11.81
CA THR A 157 -18.92 8.56 12.21
C THR A 157 -17.89 7.98 11.27
N ASN A 158 -16.81 8.72 11.04
CA ASN A 158 -15.72 8.27 10.19
C ASN A 158 -14.70 7.48 11.01
N LEU A 159 -14.41 6.27 10.56
CA LEU A 159 -13.25 5.52 11.00
C LEU A 159 -12.04 5.97 10.20
N ARG A 160 -10.96 6.27 10.89
CA ARG A 160 -9.77 6.87 10.29
C ARG A 160 -8.53 6.03 10.54
N SER A 161 -7.53 6.19 9.68
CA SER A 161 -6.26 5.45 9.77
C SER A 161 -5.42 5.83 11.00
N ILE A 162 -5.61 7.04 11.52
CA ILE A 162 -4.97 7.56 12.74
C ILE A 162 -5.96 8.47 13.47
N PRO A 163 -5.81 8.67 14.79
CA PRO A 163 -6.70 9.53 15.59
C PRO A 163 -6.40 11.02 15.34
N ASP A 164 -6.63 11.46 14.12
CA ASP A 164 -6.44 12.83 13.65
C ASP A 164 -7.47 13.17 12.55
N GLN A 165 -7.73 14.46 12.32
CA GLN A 165 -8.62 14.96 11.27
C GLN A 165 -7.86 15.73 10.16
N GLY A 166 -6.54 15.87 10.27
CA GLY A 166 -5.69 16.53 9.29
C GLY A 166 -5.52 15.74 7.98
N GLU A 167 -4.76 16.32 7.07
CA GLU A 167 -4.51 15.75 5.73
C GLU A 167 -3.85 14.36 5.76
N ASP A 168 -3.18 14.05 6.87
CA ASP A 168 -2.51 12.75 7.08
C ASP A 168 -3.46 11.64 7.50
N SER A 169 -4.69 11.96 7.85
CA SER A 169 -5.69 11.03 8.34
C SER A 169 -6.67 10.62 7.23
N ILE A 170 -6.63 9.35 6.84
CA ILE A 170 -7.48 8.78 5.80
C ILE A 170 -8.76 8.23 6.44
N VAL A 171 -9.92 8.56 5.88
CA VAL A 171 -11.19 7.91 6.24
C VAL A 171 -11.20 6.51 5.63
N LEU A 172 -11.16 5.49 6.48
CA LEU A 172 -11.17 4.08 6.08
C LEU A 172 -12.60 3.58 5.84
N TYR A 173 -13.53 4.03 6.66
CA TYR A 173 -14.94 3.65 6.61
C TYR A 173 -15.81 4.73 7.26
N THR A 174 -17.09 4.77 6.92
CA THR A 174 -18.09 5.58 7.64
C THR A 174 -19.10 4.65 8.27
N LEU A 175 -19.05 4.52 9.59
CA LEU A 175 -19.99 3.75 10.38
C LEU A 175 -21.30 4.52 10.46
N LEU A 176 -22.41 3.90 10.08
CA LEU A 176 -23.77 4.48 10.13
C LEU A 176 -24.50 4.07 11.39
N ASN A 177 -25.57 4.80 11.71
CA ASN A 177 -26.48 4.40 12.80
C ASN A 177 -27.07 3.02 12.51
N GLY A 178 -27.00 2.14 13.50
CA GLY A 178 -27.43 0.73 13.38
C GLY A 178 -26.34 -0.24 12.97
N GLU A 179 -25.27 0.23 12.34
CA GLU A 179 -24.05 -0.60 12.17
C GLU A 179 -23.27 -0.63 13.48
N THR A 180 -22.61 -1.74 13.75
CA THR A 180 -21.87 -1.94 15.02
C THR A 180 -20.40 -2.21 14.77
N ALA A 181 -19.57 -1.77 15.72
CA ALA A 181 -18.14 -2.08 15.78
C ALA A 181 -17.75 -2.39 17.21
N LEU A 182 -16.70 -3.18 17.41
CA LEU A 182 -16.13 -3.43 18.72
C LEU A 182 -15.20 -2.29 19.09
N ARG A 183 -15.51 -1.55 20.15
CA ARG A 183 -14.63 -0.53 20.71
C ARG A 183 -13.67 -1.17 21.70
N THR A 184 -12.38 -1.04 21.44
CA THR A 184 -11.33 -1.66 22.25
C THR A 184 -10.59 -0.66 23.12
N ALA A 185 -10.70 0.64 22.86
CA ALA A 185 -10.15 1.68 23.72
C ALA A 185 -10.81 3.04 23.49
N THR A 186 -10.73 3.92 24.49
CA THR A 186 -11.18 5.32 24.44
C THR A 186 -10.08 6.26 24.90
N SER A 187 -10.04 7.47 24.35
CA SER A 187 -9.12 8.52 24.80
C SER A 187 -9.86 9.69 25.42
N PRO A 188 -9.23 10.46 26.33
CA PRO A 188 -9.81 11.68 26.90
C PRO A 188 -10.16 12.74 25.84
N SER A 189 -9.51 12.72 24.68
CA SER A 189 -9.78 13.59 23.55
C SER A 189 -10.99 13.17 22.70
N GLY A 190 -11.68 12.08 23.07
CA GLY A 190 -12.89 11.61 22.41
C GLY A 190 -12.68 10.62 21.27
N TRP A 191 -11.45 10.22 21.00
CA TRP A 191 -11.17 9.15 20.03
C TRP A 191 -11.49 7.78 20.61
N SER A 192 -11.90 6.87 19.74
CA SER A 192 -12.14 5.45 20.07
C SER A 192 -11.33 4.58 19.13
N ARG A 193 -10.68 3.55 19.68
CA ARG A 193 -10.08 2.48 18.87
C ARG A 193 -11.15 1.44 18.61
N LEU A 194 -11.31 1.04 17.34
CA LEU A 194 -12.29 0.05 16.89
C LEU A 194 -11.61 -1.13 16.20
N LEU A 195 -12.25 -2.30 16.30
CA LEU A 195 -11.95 -3.52 15.54
C LEU A 195 -13.10 -3.83 14.58
#